data_2ad199a2d57964bea76aff614685e5cf
#
_entry.id   2ad199a2d57964bea76aff614685e5cf
#
_cell.length_a   1.000
_cell.length_b   1.000
_cell.length_c   1.000
_cell.angle_alpha   90.00
_cell.angle_beta   90.00
_cell.angle_gamma   90.00
#
_symmetry.space_group_name_H-M   'P 1'
#
loop_
_entity.id
_entity.type
_entity.pdbx_description
1 polymer ?
#
loop_
_entity_poly.entity_id
_entity_poly.type
_entity_poly.pdbx_seq_one_letter_code
_entity_poly.pdbx_strand_id
1 'polypeptide(L)'
;SSLLLTGPEVHEGYVRQIINLTQTTSGSYLLLSSLDISRRNLALRGKEIFEKVIRMAEYAREEINQIGGYYAYGKEICNGDSIYDFDITKLSVHTREIGLAGIEVYDLLRDEYDIQIEFGDLGNILAYLSIGDRPRDIERLVSALSEVRRRFGGPSVGLLSQEYIEPKVIVSPQTAFYAEKES
;
A
#
# COMPACT_ATOMS: atom_id res chain seq x y z
N SER A 1 1.00 -14.57 -9.73
CA SER A 1 2.40 -15.06 -9.85
C SER A 1 3.36 -14.03 -9.28
N SER A 2 4.48 -14.49 -8.73
CA SER A 2 5.49 -13.62 -8.13
C SER A 2 6.90 -14.17 -8.35
N LEU A 3 7.90 -13.33 -8.12
CA LEU A 3 9.32 -13.70 -8.09
C LEU A 3 9.80 -13.64 -6.64
N LEU A 4 10.54 -14.67 -6.22
CA LEU A 4 11.26 -14.67 -4.95
C LEU A 4 12.74 -14.52 -5.23
N LEU A 5 13.33 -13.43 -4.76
CA LEU A 5 14.76 -13.16 -4.83
C LEU A 5 15.37 -13.42 -3.47
N THR A 6 16.43 -14.26 -3.45
CA THR A 6 17.13 -14.62 -2.21
C THR A 6 18.57 -14.17 -2.24
N GLY A 7 19.09 -13.75 -1.10
CA GLY A 7 20.50 -13.48 -0.92
C GLY A 7 21.33 -14.77 -0.77
N PRO A 8 22.68 -14.67 -0.83
CA PRO A 8 23.58 -15.82 -0.77
C PRO A 8 23.55 -16.58 0.57
N GLU A 9 23.05 -15.94 1.62
CA GLU A 9 22.93 -16.51 2.98
C GLU A 9 21.74 -17.48 3.12
N VAL A 10 20.81 -17.48 2.14
CA VAL A 10 19.59 -18.26 2.21
C VAL A 10 19.81 -19.64 1.57
N HIS A 11 19.51 -20.70 2.32
CA HIS A 11 19.62 -22.07 1.82
C HIS A 11 18.52 -22.38 0.81
N GLU A 12 18.84 -22.34 -0.47
CA GLU A 12 17.89 -22.52 -1.58
C GLU A 12 17.05 -23.79 -1.46
N GLY A 13 17.66 -24.93 -1.06
CA GLY A 13 16.96 -26.19 -0.91
C GLY A 13 15.82 -26.12 0.10
N TYR A 14 16.04 -25.44 1.21
CA TYR A 14 15.00 -25.23 2.23
C TYR A 14 13.85 -24.34 1.71
N VAL A 15 14.21 -23.22 1.10
CA VAL A 15 13.21 -22.31 0.48
C VAL A 15 12.38 -23.06 -0.57
N ARG A 16 13.02 -23.88 -1.42
CA ARG A 16 12.34 -24.69 -2.43
C ARG A 16 11.35 -25.69 -1.82
N GLN A 17 11.71 -26.32 -0.70
CA GLN A 17 10.78 -27.21 0.02
C GLN A 17 9.55 -26.46 0.53
N ILE A 18 9.73 -25.29 1.13
CA ILE A 18 8.62 -24.45 1.62
C ILE A 18 7.73 -23.98 0.46
N ILE A 19 8.33 -23.55 -0.65
CA ILE A 19 7.56 -23.16 -1.85
C ILE A 19 6.75 -24.35 -2.35
N ASN A 20 7.33 -25.55 -2.47
CA ASN A 20 6.60 -26.75 -2.93
C ASN A 20 5.43 -27.13 -2.02
N LEU A 21 5.53 -26.81 -0.73
CA LEU A 21 4.46 -27.07 0.24
C LEU A 21 3.32 -26.03 0.15
N THR A 22 3.64 -24.79 -0.18
CA THR A 22 2.70 -23.65 -0.07
C THR A 22 2.14 -23.18 -1.41
N GLN A 23 2.80 -23.49 -2.53
CA GLN A 23 2.36 -23.05 -3.85
C GLN A 23 1.18 -23.86 -4.41
N THR A 24 0.46 -23.27 -5.36
CA THR A 24 -0.58 -23.95 -6.13
C THR A 24 0.03 -24.92 -7.15
N THR A 25 -0.75 -25.94 -7.56
CA THR A 25 -0.29 -26.98 -8.48
C THR A 25 -0.36 -26.60 -9.96
N SER A 26 -1.11 -25.54 -10.31
CA SER A 26 -1.35 -25.14 -11.70
C SER A 26 -0.70 -23.79 -12.02
N GLY A 27 0.30 -23.80 -12.89
CA GLY A 27 0.95 -22.62 -13.42
C GLY A 27 0.30 -22.17 -14.73
N SER A 28 -0.02 -20.87 -14.85
CA SER A 28 -0.45 -20.28 -16.12
C SER A 28 0.77 -19.74 -16.88
N TYR A 29 0.99 -20.23 -18.09
CA TYR A 29 2.06 -19.72 -18.95
C TYR A 29 1.89 -18.23 -19.31
N LEU A 30 0.66 -17.73 -19.38
CA LEU A 30 0.41 -16.30 -19.59
C LEU A 30 0.93 -15.46 -18.41
N LEU A 31 0.66 -15.90 -17.17
CA LEU A 31 1.16 -15.21 -15.98
C LEU A 31 2.69 -15.34 -15.86
N LEU A 32 3.27 -16.48 -16.16
CA LEU A 32 4.73 -16.67 -16.15
C LEU A 32 5.40 -15.81 -17.23
N SER A 33 4.84 -15.73 -18.43
CA SER A 33 5.33 -14.88 -19.51
C SER A 33 5.24 -13.39 -19.13
N SER A 34 4.16 -12.96 -18.47
CA SER A 34 4.03 -11.57 -18.00
C SER A 34 5.08 -11.20 -16.97
N LEU A 35 5.46 -12.11 -16.08
CA LEU A 35 6.56 -11.91 -15.14
C LEU A 35 7.89 -11.68 -15.85
N ASP A 36 8.21 -12.50 -16.86
CA ASP A 36 9.48 -12.34 -17.59
C ASP A 36 9.51 -11.05 -18.41
N ILE A 37 8.39 -10.66 -19.04
CA ILE A 37 8.26 -9.40 -19.75
C ILE A 37 8.45 -8.22 -18.77
N SER A 38 7.83 -8.27 -17.61
CA SER A 38 7.98 -7.24 -16.57
C SER A 38 9.43 -7.15 -16.10
N ARG A 39 10.05 -8.27 -15.77
CA ARG A 39 11.46 -8.35 -15.42
C ARG A 39 12.36 -7.74 -16.49
N ARG A 40 12.13 -8.11 -17.75
CA ARG A 40 12.91 -7.60 -18.89
C ARG A 40 12.75 -6.07 -19.04
N ASN A 41 11.55 -5.55 -18.92
CA ASN A 41 11.31 -4.11 -18.99
C ASN A 41 12.07 -3.37 -17.87
N LEU A 42 12.02 -3.89 -16.65
CA LEU A 42 12.73 -3.30 -15.51
C LEU A 42 14.25 -3.40 -15.67
N ALA A 43 14.76 -4.52 -16.18
CA ALA A 43 16.20 -4.69 -16.43
C ALA A 43 16.72 -3.69 -17.47
N LEU A 44 15.96 -3.40 -18.52
CA LEU A 44 16.39 -2.53 -19.62
C LEU A 44 16.10 -1.05 -19.36
N ARG A 45 15.00 -0.71 -18.68
CA ARG A 45 14.46 0.65 -18.59
C ARG A 45 14.05 1.05 -17.16
N GLY A 46 14.31 0.22 -16.16
CA GLY A 46 13.81 0.40 -14.80
C GLY A 46 14.18 1.76 -14.22
N LYS A 47 15.42 2.20 -14.40
CA LYS A 47 15.87 3.50 -13.89
C LYS A 47 15.02 4.65 -14.44
N GLU A 48 14.90 4.76 -15.75
CA GLU A 48 14.12 5.81 -16.42
C GLU A 48 12.64 5.79 -16.00
N ILE A 49 12.07 4.59 -15.96
CA ILE A 49 10.66 4.37 -15.61
C ILE A 49 10.40 4.78 -14.15
N PHE A 50 11.22 4.32 -13.21
CA PHE A 50 11.03 4.65 -11.80
C PHE A 50 11.36 6.09 -11.46
N GLU A 51 12.30 6.73 -12.12
CA GLU A 51 12.52 8.18 -11.97
C GLU A 51 11.25 8.98 -12.29
N LYS A 52 10.49 8.56 -13.30
CA LYS A 52 9.21 9.17 -13.63
C LYS A 52 8.17 8.93 -12.53
N VAL A 53 8.04 7.69 -12.05
CA VAL A 53 7.07 7.33 -11.00
C VAL A 53 7.39 8.09 -9.71
N ILE A 54 8.67 8.17 -9.33
CA ILE A 54 9.11 8.89 -8.13
C ILE A 54 8.71 10.37 -8.21
N ARG A 55 8.99 11.03 -9.34
CA ARG A 55 8.59 12.44 -9.54
C ARG A 55 7.07 12.64 -9.41
N MET A 56 6.29 11.73 -9.97
CA MET A 56 4.82 11.78 -9.82
C MET A 56 4.38 11.57 -8.37
N ALA A 57 5.05 10.67 -7.66
CA ALA A 57 4.75 10.39 -6.26
C ALA A 57 5.12 11.56 -5.33
N GLU A 58 6.25 12.20 -5.57
CA GLU A 58 6.66 13.42 -4.84
C GLU A 58 5.68 14.55 -5.10
N TYR A 59 5.36 14.82 -6.36
CA TYR A 59 4.36 15.81 -6.75
C TYR A 59 3.00 15.55 -6.08
N ALA A 60 2.51 14.31 -6.12
CA ALA A 60 1.25 13.96 -5.47
C ALA A 60 1.25 14.28 -3.96
N ARG A 61 2.36 13.98 -3.26
CA ARG A 61 2.50 14.30 -1.83
C ARG A 61 2.47 15.78 -1.56
N GLU A 62 3.23 16.54 -2.33
CA GLU A 62 3.28 17.99 -2.19
C GLU A 62 1.89 18.61 -2.38
N GLU A 63 1.20 18.27 -3.46
CA GLU A 63 -0.12 18.81 -3.76
C GLU A 63 -1.16 18.39 -2.71
N ILE A 64 -1.16 17.12 -2.27
CA ILE A 64 -2.07 16.64 -1.23
C ILE A 64 -1.84 17.38 0.09
N ASN A 65 -0.58 17.57 0.48
CA ASN A 65 -0.25 18.32 1.70
C ASN A 65 -0.66 19.80 1.60
N GLN A 66 -0.65 20.39 0.40
CA GLN A 66 -1.11 21.76 0.17
C GLN A 66 -2.63 21.92 0.28
N ILE A 67 -3.41 20.86 0.02
CA ILE A 67 -4.86 20.89 0.24
C ILE A 67 -5.15 21.27 1.71
N GLY A 68 -4.32 20.79 2.64
CA GLY A 68 -4.45 20.94 4.10
C GLY A 68 -5.48 19.97 4.68
N GLY A 69 -5.30 19.58 5.94
CA GLY A 69 -6.11 18.58 6.62
C GLY A 69 -5.83 17.13 6.18
N TYR A 70 -5.01 16.94 5.17
CA TYR A 70 -4.37 15.67 4.82
C TYR A 70 -2.90 15.71 5.20
N TYR A 71 -2.33 14.53 5.47
CA TYR A 71 -0.89 14.36 5.60
C TYR A 71 -0.43 13.16 4.79
N ALA A 72 0.24 13.42 3.69
CA ALA A 72 0.83 12.38 2.84
C ALA A 72 2.23 12.05 3.36
N TYR A 73 2.41 10.84 3.87
CA TYR A 73 3.68 10.37 4.44
C TYR A 73 4.78 10.26 3.39
N GLY A 74 6.01 10.58 3.79
CA GLY A 74 7.21 10.44 2.98
C GLY A 74 8.38 9.88 3.79
N LYS A 75 9.60 10.06 3.28
CA LYS A 75 10.82 9.53 3.93
C LYS A 75 11.14 10.19 5.28
N GLU A 76 10.51 11.28 5.62
CA GLU A 76 10.65 11.97 6.91
C GLU A 76 10.23 11.11 8.11
N ILE A 77 9.40 10.08 7.89
CA ILE A 77 9.01 9.15 8.96
C ILE A 77 10.12 8.14 9.29
N CYS A 78 11.13 7.99 8.43
CA CYS A 78 12.23 7.06 8.66
C CYS A 78 13.10 7.56 9.81
N ASN A 79 13.26 6.72 10.83
CA ASN A 79 13.99 7.05 12.06
C ASN A 79 15.25 6.21 12.28
N GLY A 80 15.53 5.25 11.39
CA GLY A 80 16.71 4.37 11.47
C GLY A 80 16.61 3.27 12.54
N ASP A 81 15.51 3.22 13.28
CA ASP A 81 15.28 2.26 14.36
C ASP A 81 14.11 1.32 14.04
N SER A 82 12.89 1.83 14.11
CA SER A 82 11.67 1.06 13.83
C SER A 82 11.20 1.20 12.38
N ILE A 83 11.55 2.29 11.71
CA ILE A 83 11.25 2.55 10.29
C ILE A 83 12.56 2.84 9.57
N TYR A 84 13.06 1.84 8.86
CA TYR A 84 14.35 1.91 8.18
C TYR A 84 14.28 2.62 6.84
N ASP A 85 13.24 2.34 6.05
CA ASP A 85 13.07 2.93 4.73
C ASP A 85 11.58 3.03 4.38
N PHE A 86 11.28 3.81 3.35
CA PHE A 86 9.94 4.09 2.88
C PHE A 86 9.88 3.96 1.37
N ASP A 87 8.95 3.13 0.87
CA ASP A 87 8.69 3.01 -0.57
C ASP A 87 7.94 4.24 -1.07
N ILE A 88 8.66 5.11 -1.76
CA ILE A 88 8.13 6.39 -2.25
C ILE A 88 6.95 6.21 -3.23
N THR A 89 6.80 5.05 -3.86
CA THR A 89 5.69 4.76 -4.77
C THR A 89 4.39 4.43 -4.06
N LYS A 90 4.45 4.24 -2.74
CA LYS A 90 3.30 4.00 -1.87
C LYS A 90 2.80 5.33 -1.32
N LEU A 91 1.68 5.80 -1.84
CA LEU A 91 1.07 7.06 -1.41
C LEU A 91 0.11 6.78 -0.25
N SER A 92 0.64 6.85 0.97
CA SER A 92 -0.15 6.75 2.20
C SER A 92 -0.53 8.14 2.69
N VAL A 93 -1.81 8.38 2.94
CA VAL A 93 -2.34 9.70 3.29
C VAL A 93 -3.24 9.60 4.51
N HIS A 94 -2.90 10.36 5.54
CA HIS A 94 -3.74 10.52 6.74
C HIS A 94 -4.94 11.42 6.45
N THR A 95 -6.13 11.04 6.94
CA THR A 95 -7.39 11.70 6.57
C THR A 95 -8.17 12.28 7.77
N ARG A 96 -7.80 11.95 8.99
CA ARG A 96 -8.62 12.27 10.17
C ARG A 96 -8.73 13.75 10.49
N GLU A 97 -7.77 14.54 10.04
CA GLU A 97 -7.81 15.98 10.25
C GLU A 97 -8.93 16.69 9.44
N ILE A 98 -9.47 16.01 8.41
CA ILE A 98 -10.66 16.48 7.70
C ILE A 98 -11.95 15.91 8.27
N GLY A 99 -11.90 15.17 9.38
CA GLY A 99 -13.07 14.60 10.04
C GLY A 99 -13.60 13.31 9.41
N LEU A 100 -12.88 12.71 8.47
CA LEU A 100 -13.26 11.47 7.79
C LEU A 100 -12.30 10.33 8.12
N ALA A 101 -12.84 9.14 8.27
CA ALA A 101 -12.03 7.92 8.27
C ALA A 101 -11.48 7.62 6.87
N GLY A 102 -10.33 6.95 6.78
CA GLY A 102 -9.76 6.57 5.49
C GLY A 102 -10.71 5.71 4.66
N ILE A 103 -11.46 4.80 5.30
CA ILE A 103 -12.46 3.98 4.59
C ILE A 103 -13.57 4.83 3.97
N GLU A 104 -14.02 5.91 4.63
CA GLU A 104 -15.03 6.82 4.08
C GLU A 104 -14.47 7.57 2.87
N VAL A 105 -13.21 8.03 2.94
CA VAL A 105 -12.53 8.66 1.79
C VAL A 105 -12.33 7.66 0.64
N TYR A 106 -11.97 6.41 0.95
CA TYR A 106 -11.87 5.33 -0.04
C TYR A 106 -13.20 5.11 -0.79
N ASP A 107 -14.31 5.00 -0.05
CA ASP A 107 -15.64 4.81 -0.64
C ASP A 107 -16.04 6.02 -1.50
N LEU A 108 -15.83 7.25 -1.01
CA LEU A 108 -16.09 8.47 -1.78
C LEU A 108 -15.28 8.53 -3.07
N LEU A 109 -13.98 8.21 -3.03
CA LEU A 109 -13.12 8.19 -4.22
C LEU A 109 -13.63 7.19 -5.26
N ARG A 110 -14.06 6.00 -4.82
CA ARG A 110 -14.61 4.97 -5.70
C ARG A 110 -15.98 5.38 -6.28
N ASP A 111 -16.91 5.80 -5.43
CA ASP A 111 -18.32 5.92 -5.78
C ASP A 111 -18.64 7.27 -6.46
N GLU A 112 -17.97 8.35 -6.06
CA GLU A 112 -18.25 9.70 -6.57
C GLU A 112 -17.25 10.13 -7.66
N TYR A 113 -16.02 9.61 -7.64
CA TYR A 113 -14.94 10.08 -8.53
C TYR A 113 -14.39 9.01 -9.47
N ASP A 114 -14.89 7.76 -9.37
CA ASP A 114 -14.42 6.62 -10.18
C ASP A 114 -12.89 6.45 -10.07
N ILE A 115 -12.38 6.55 -8.83
CA ILE A 115 -10.96 6.36 -8.50
C ILE A 115 -10.85 5.18 -7.54
N GLN A 116 -10.27 4.08 -8.03
CA GLN A 116 -9.98 2.91 -7.22
C GLN A 116 -8.54 3.00 -6.69
N ILE A 117 -8.40 3.14 -5.39
CA ILE A 117 -7.13 3.03 -4.67
C ILE A 117 -7.01 1.65 -4.01
N GLU A 118 -5.88 1.37 -3.34
CA GLU A 118 -5.62 0.05 -2.76
C GLU A 118 -6.56 -0.26 -1.60
N PHE A 119 -6.56 0.59 -0.57
CA PHE A 119 -7.51 0.48 0.55
C PHE A 119 -7.61 1.78 1.37
N GLY A 120 -8.60 1.79 2.28
CA GLY A 120 -8.72 2.75 3.36
C GLY A 120 -8.90 2.05 4.70
N ASP A 121 -8.28 2.57 5.76
CA ASP A 121 -8.47 2.13 7.14
C ASP A 121 -9.15 3.22 7.99
N LEU A 122 -9.03 3.14 9.33
CA LEU A 122 -9.63 4.11 10.24
C LEU A 122 -9.02 5.51 10.15
N GLY A 123 -7.78 5.64 9.69
CA GLY A 123 -7.04 6.90 9.72
C GLY A 123 -6.39 7.30 8.41
N ASN A 124 -6.26 6.35 7.49
CA ASN A 124 -5.44 6.54 6.31
C ASN A 124 -6.07 5.92 5.07
N ILE A 125 -5.68 6.43 3.92
CA ILE A 125 -5.84 5.77 2.63
C ILE A 125 -4.47 5.40 2.07
N LEU A 126 -4.44 4.36 1.23
CA LEU A 126 -3.25 3.92 0.52
C LEU A 126 -3.53 3.81 -0.97
N ALA A 127 -2.74 4.49 -1.77
CA ALA A 127 -2.72 4.35 -3.22
C ALA A 127 -1.33 3.91 -3.71
N TYR A 128 -1.29 3.08 -4.73
CA TYR A 128 -0.06 2.65 -5.38
C TYR A 128 0.12 3.42 -6.69
N LEU A 129 1.29 4.02 -6.85
CA LEU A 129 1.70 4.60 -8.11
C LEU A 129 2.55 3.59 -8.87
N SER A 130 2.19 3.35 -10.11
CA SER A 130 2.81 2.37 -10.96
C SER A 130 3.42 2.97 -12.21
N ILE A 131 4.14 2.16 -12.94
CA ILE A 131 4.72 2.54 -14.24
C ILE A 131 3.67 2.81 -15.32
N GLY A 132 2.43 2.38 -15.08
CA GLY A 132 1.29 2.59 -15.99
C GLY A 132 0.56 3.91 -15.78
N ASP A 133 0.77 4.56 -14.64
CA ASP A 133 0.08 5.80 -14.29
C ASP A 133 0.61 6.99 -15.09
N ARG A 134 -0.27 7.95 -15.30
CA ARG A 134 0.01 9.18 -16.06
C ARG A 134 -0.15 10.39 -15.14
N PRO A 135 0.49 11.51 -15.44
CA PRO A 135 0.31 12.75 -14.67
C PRO A 135 -1.16 13.13 -14.45
N ARG A 136 -2.00 12.98 -15.47
CA ARG A 136 -3.44 13.26 -15.37
C ARG A 136 -4.18 12.40 -14.35
N ASP A 137 -3.70 11.18 -14.08
CA ASP A 137 -4.33 10.28 -13.11
C ASP A 137 -4.00 10.77 -11.69
N ILE A 138 -2.82 11.33 -11.49
CA ILE A 138 -2.42 12.01 -10.26
C ILE A 138 -3.21 13.31 -10.03
N GLU A 139 -3.31 14.15 -11.06
CA GLU A 139 -4.13 15.37 -11.03
C GLU A 139 -5.59 15.08 -10.65
N ARG A 140 -6.12 13.99 -11.18
CA ARG A 140 -7.47 13.54 -10.90
C ARG A 140 -7.64 13.14 -9.43
N LEU A 141 -6.67 12.40 -8.86
CA LEU A 141 -6.66 12.03 -7.45
C LEU A 141 -6.56 13.27 -6.54
N VAL A 142 -5.63 14.17 -6.82
CA VAL A 142 -5.45 15.42 -6.05
C VAL A 142 -6.72 16.26 -6.08
N SER A 143 -7.31 16.43 -7.26
CA SER A 143 -8.56 17.18 -7.43
C SER A 143 -9.73 16.54 -6.68
N ALA A 144 -9.86 15.21 -6.72
CA ALA A 144 -10.87 14.48 -5.98
C ALA A 144 -10.70 14.63 -4.47
N LEU A 145 -9.49 14.51 -3.94
CA LEU A 145 -9.22 14.71 -2.50
C LEU A 145 -9.53 16.14 -2.05
N SER A 146 -9.22 17.14 -2.88
CA SER A 146 -9.59 18.52 -2.62
C SER A 146 -11.11 18.69 -2.56
N GLU A 147 -11.83 18.09 -3.48
CA GLU A 147 -13.30 18.14 -3.55
C GLU A 147 -13.93 17.37 -2.37
N VAL A 148 -13.41 16.20 -2.01
CA VAL A 148 -13.84 15.44 -0.82
C VAL A 148 -13.72 16.30 0.43
N ARG A 149 -12.58 16.94 0.65
CA ARG A 149 -12.41 17.86 1.78
C ARG A 149 -13.44 18.98 1.75
N ARG A 150 -13.67 19.60 0.60
CA ARG A 150 -14.60 20.74 0.46
C ARG A 150 -16.06 20.35 0.71
N ARG A 151 -16.47 19.18 0.23
CA ARG A 151 -17.88 18.74 0.29
C ARG A 151 -18.24 17.98 1.56
N PHE A 152 -17.35 17.17 2.06
CA PHE A 152 -17.60 16.21 3.13
C PHE A 152 -16.74 16.43 4.36
N GLY A 153 -15.68 17.25 4.27
CA GLY A 153 -14.78 17.53 5.39
C GLY A 153 -15.51 18.24 6.54
N GLY A 154 -15.15 17.84 7.74
CA GLY A 154 -15.65 18.36 9.01
C GLY A 154 -14.52 18.68 9.97
N PRO A 155 -14.82 18.98 11.24
CA PRO A 155 -13.82 19.15 12.27
C PRO A 155 -13.05 17.84 12.49
N SER A 156 -11.76 17.95 12.82
CA SER A 156 -10.93 16.79 13.15
C SER A 156 -11.62 15.94 14.24
N VAL A 157 -11.74 14.65 13.96
CA VAL A 157 -12.34 13.68 14.93
C VAL A 157 -11.33 13.17 15.95
N GLY A 158 -10.12 13.69 15.93
CA GLY A 158 -9.04 13.31 16.85
C GLY A 158 -8.62 11.83 16.67
N LEU A 159 -7.68 11.41 17.48
CA LEU A 159 -7.41 9.98 17.61
C LEU A 159 -8.64 9.34 18.27
N LEU A 160 -9.20 8.30 17.65
CA LEU A 160 -10.13 7.44 18.36
C LEU A 160 -9.39 6.99 19.63
N SER A 161 -9.92 7.34 20.79
CA SER A 161 -9.55 6.66 22.03
C SER A 161 -10.12 5.25 21.94
N GLN A 162 -9.53 4.42 21.11
CA GLN A 162 -9.77 2.99 21.22
C GLN A 162 -9.19 2.59 22.56
N GLU A 163 -10.03 2.06 23.42
CA GLU A 163 -9.55 1.25 24.52
C GLU A 163 -8.58 0.23 23.89
N TYR A 164 -7.29 0.39 24.16
CA TYR A 164 -6.28 -0.51 23.64
C TYR A 164 -6.50 -1.85 24.37
N ILE A 165 -7.29 -2.71 23.72
CA ILE A 165 -7.48 -4.08 24.21
C ILE A 165 -6.19 -4.81 23.90
N GLU A 166 -5.34 -4.97 24.90
CA GLU A 166 -4.16 -5.84 24.81
C GLU A 166 -4.60 -7.29 25.06
N PRO A 167 -4.88 -8.07 23.99
CA PRO A 167 -5.37 -9.42 24.18
C PRO A 167 -4.25 -10.28 24.76
N LYS A 168 -4.54 -10.98 25.86
CA LYS A 168 -3.62 -11.97 26.39
C LYS A 168 -3.51 -13.14 25.42
N VAL A 169 -2.31 -13.34 24.86
CA VAL A 169 -2.04 -14.51 24.01
C VAL A 169 -2.09 -15.77 24.88
N ILE A 170 -3.13 -16.57 24.72
CA ILE A 170 -3.31 -17.84 25.45
C ILE A 170 -2.64 -19.00 24.70
N VAL A 171 -2.72 -18.99 23.37
CA VAL A 171 -2.18 -20.04 22.51
C VAL A 171 -1.49 -19.38 21.32
N SER A 172 -0.31 -19.87 20.95
CA SER A 172 0.38 -19.35 19.76
C SER A 172 -0.42 -19.68 18.48
N PRO A 173 -0.35 -18.86 17.43
CA PRO A 173 -1.01 -19.14 16.15
C PRO A 173 -0.68 -20.53 15.60
N GLN A 174 0.58 -20.97 15.69
CA GLN A 174 1.01 -22.30 15.28
C GLN A 174 0.31 -23.40 16.06
N THR A 175 0.28 -23.32 17.39
CA THR A 175 -0.38 -24.31 18.25
C THR A 175 -1.88 -24.32 17.96
N ALA A 176 -2.53 -23.17 17.83
CA ALA A 176 -3.96 -23.09 17.49
C ALA A 176 -4.28 -23.69 16.11
N PHE A 177 -3.38 -23.50 15.13
CA PHE A 177 -3.58 -24.03 13.78
C PHE A 177 -3.57 -25.55 13.74
N TYR A 178 -2.66 -26.19 14.47
CA TYR A 178 -2.49 -27.65 14.47
C TYR A 178 -3.28 -28.37 15.59
N ALA A 179 -3.94 -27.66 16.49
CA ALA A 179 -4.80 -28.28 17.49
C ALA A 179 -6.02 -28.96 16.85
N GLU A 180 -6.52 -30.00 17.52
CA GLU A 180 -7.82 -30.60 17.16
C GLU A 180 -8.91 -29.55 17.28
N LYS A 181 -9.80 -29.51 16.29
CA LYS A 181 -10.91 -28.58 16.24
C LYS A 181 -12.20 -29.32 16.53
N GLU A 182 -12.89 -28.91 17.56
CA GLU A 182 -14.24 -29.36 17.82
C GLU A 182 -15.21 -28.61 16.88
N SER A 183 -16.12 -29.36 16.26
CA SER A 183 -17.14 -28.84 15.33
C SER A 183 -18.42 -28.50 16.09
#